data_0b5aa571272ebeb173e01e7448e97162
#
_entry.id   0b5aa571272ebeb173e01e7448e97162
#
_cell.length_a   1.000
_cell.length_b   1.000
_cell.length_c   1.000
_cell.angle_alpha   90.00
_cell.angle_beta   90.00
_cell.angle_gamma   90.00
#
_symmetry.space_group_name_H-M   'P 1'
#
loop_
_entity.id
_entity.type
_entity.pdbx_description
1 polymer ?
#
loop_
_entity_poly.entity_id
_entity_poly.type
_entity_poly.pdbx_seq_one_letter_code
_entity_poly.pdbx_strand_id
1 'polypeptide(L)'
;MRLYLLKVPLYILLLVVLCPIILYAAADKDPPPKNSGPPPMLVEVSQITRGPVEPMVKLVGSISYTRVSRVAAEVAGIVKTIHFTAGSRVKIGQALVTLRSDLLEARLAGVRANYRQSQFELERADKDLQRIKALYADKSISESLYDEHYYRVLAQKKRVISLKAILDYQQLQIQKTQINAPFSGLIQAKLTEQGEWVDIGGQIAVVADDKDIEVEVDVPGHLLNFLYPGRQISVRSGGKDYTSLFVHFIPQGDVATRTFTVKLKLEQGKDLIAGMQALVSLPSGSKLNSQLVPRDAVIRQFGKPVVFLAVDGRAKMVTVQILGYKGLLVAIEAPEIADFQQVITRGNERIHDGQAIRF
;
A
#
# COMPACT_ATOMS: atom_id res chain seq x y z
N MET A 1 -17.88 53.15 -77.87
CA MET A 1 -17.11 54.03 -78.75
C MET A 1 -16.01 53.22 -79.40
N ARG A 2 -16.15 53.04 -80.71
CA ARG A 2 -15.16 52.59 -81.77
C ARG A 2 -14.40 51.27 -81.52
N LEU A 3 -14.71 50.14 -82.20
CA LEU A 3 -14.60 49.86 -83.65
C LEU A 3 -13.19 49.83 -84.19
N TYR A 4 -12.74 48.65 -84.62
CA TYR A 4 -12.16 48.30 -85.98
C TYR A 4 -11.46 46.92 -85.84
N LEU A 5 -11.93 45.84 -86.38
CA LEU A 5 -12.12 45.39 -87.81
C LEU A 5 -10.81 45.10 -88.58
N LEU A 6 -10.80 43.86 -89.08
CA LEU A 6 -10.18 43.41 -90.35
C LEU A 6 -8.71 42.87 -90.26
N LYS A 7 -8.32 41.81 -90.87
CA LYS A 7 -8.66 41.10 -92.08
C LYS A 7 -7.96 39.76 -92.21
N VAL A 8 -8.66 38.80 -92.76
CA VAL A 8 -8.13 37.57 -93.42
C VAL A 8 -7.50 37.94 -94.78
N PRO A 9 -6.54 37.17 -95.34
CA PRO A 9 -6.86 36.07 -96.31
C PRO A 9 -5.89 34.85 -96.20
N LEU A 10 -6.37 33.61 -96.30
CA LEU A 10 -6.62 32.78 -97.45
C LEU A 10 -5.44 32.70 -98.49
N TYR A 11 -4.73 31.56 -98.48
CA TYR A 11 -4.27 30.96 -99.73
C TYR A 11 -4.28 29.44 -99.63
N ILE A 12 -5.05 28.83 -100.50
CA ILE A 12 -5.27 27.52 -100.98
C ILE A 12 -4.06 27.13 -101.86
N LEU A 13 -3.61 25.91 -101.88
CA LEU A 13 -3.43 25.01 -102.97
C LEU A 13 -2.46 23.86 -102.57
N LEU A 14 -2.94 22.66 -102.48
CA LEU A 14 -2.81 21.53 -103.38
C LEU A 14 -1.38 21.15 -103.75
N LEU A 15 -0.96 19.98 -103.33
CA LEU A 15 -0.30 18.99 -104.23
C LEU A 15 -0.44 17.53 -103.72
N VAL A 16 -1.11 16.78 -104.52
CA VAL A 16 -1.35 15.34 -104.56
C VAL A 16 -0.09 14.65 -105.02
N VAL A 17 0.02 13.33 -104.69
CA VAL A 17 0.77 12.25 -105.34
C VAL A 17 2.13 11.90 -104.69
N LEU A 18 2.23 10.83 -103.96
CA LEU A 18 2.64 9.46 -104.34
C LEU A 18 2.69 8.49 -103.20
N CYS A 19 1.98 7.42 -103.32
CA CYS A 19 2.09 6.18 -102.55
C CYS A 19 3.42 5.48 -102.84
N PRO A 20 4.08 4.81 -101.98
CA PRO A 20 4.11 3.37 -102.09
C PRO A 20 3.78 2.58 -100.82
N ILE A 21 3.09 1.51 -101.01
CA ILE A 21 2.78 0.36 -100.23
C ILE A 21 4.05 -0.20 -99.58
N ILE A 22 4.16 -0.20 -98.29
CA ILE A 22 5.05 -1.11 -97.57
C ILE A 22 4.17 -1.93 -96.61
N LEU A 23 4.08 -3.20 -96.93
CA LEU A 23 3.53 -4.29 -96.15
C LEU A 23 4.31 -4.37 -94.83
N TYR A 24 3.76 -3.97 -93.73
CA TYR A 24 4.34 -4.22 -92.40
C TYR A 24 3.54 -5.29 -91.68
N ALA A 25 4.28 -6.38 -91.41
CA ALA A 25 3.79 -7.57 -90.72
C ALA A 25 3.07 -7.22 -89.45
N ALA A 26 1.94 -7.86 -89.19
CA ALA A 26 1.25 -7.87 -87.87
C ALA A 26 2.20 -8.53 -86.88
N ALA A 27 2.83 -7.71 -86.04
CA ALA A 27 3.42 -8.16 -84.79
C ALA A 27 2.30 -8.39 -83.85
N ASP A 28 2.11 -9.60 -83.41
CA ASP A 28 1.30 -9.99 -82.23
C ASP A 28 1.66 -9.04 -81.07
N LYS A 29 0.74 -8.16 -80.74
CA LYS A 29 0.83 -7.46 -79.45
C LYS A 29 0.39 -8.45 -78.41
N ASP A 30 1.36 -8.95 -77.65
CA ASP A 30 1.10 -9.56 -76.34
C ASP A 30 0.09 -8.72 -75.54
N PRO A 31 -0.91 -9.31 -74.87
CA PRO A 31 -1.80 -8.57 -74.08
C PRO A 31 -1.00 -7.87 -72.97
N PRO A 32 -1.34 -6.62 -72.61
CA PRO A 32 -0.63 -5.92 -71.51
C PRO A 32 -0.58 -6.80 -70.26
N PRO A 33 0.57 -6.83 -69.59
CA PRO A 33 0.67 -7.64 -68.34
C PRO A 33 -0.46 -7.26 -67.37
N LYS A 34 -1.22 -8.29 -66.99
CA LYS A 34 -2.23 -8.13 -65.93
C LYS A 34 -1.57 -7.33 -64.82
N ASN A 35 -2.18 -6.21 -64.50
CA ASN A 35 -1.84 -5.35 -63.38
C ASN A 35 -1.47 -6.23 -62.18
N SER A 36 -0.21 -6.53 -61.98
CA SER A 36 0.31 -7.11 -60.77
C SER A 36 0.24 -6.01 -59.74
N GLY A 37 -0.74 -6.09 -58.87
CA GLY A 37 -0.83 -5.21 -57.70
C GLY A 37 0.52 -5.11 -56.98
N PRO A 38 0.69 -4.17 -56.10
CA PRO A 38 1.96 -3.99 -55.41
C PRO A 38 2.44 -5.33 -54.82
N PRO A 39 3.75 -5.61 -54.85
CA PRO A 39 4.29 -6.90 -54.40
C PRO A 39 3.82 -7.19 -52.95
N PRO A 40 3.53 -8.46 -52.63
CA PRO A 40 3.05 -8.83 -51.30
C PRO A 40 4.06 -8.42 -50.24
N MET A 41 3.59 -7.76 -49.20
CA MET A 41 4.43 -7.27 -48.12
C MET A 41 4.87 -8.43 -47.23
N LEU A 42 6.17 -8.50 -46.92
CA LEU A 42 6.72 -9.45 -45.96
C LEU A 42 6.32 -9.06 -44.54
N VAL A 43 5.71 -10.00 -43.81
CA VAL A 43 5.24 -9.82 -42.44
C VAL A 43 5.63 -11.01 -41.58
N GLU A 44 5.73 -10.80 -40.26
CA GLU A 44 5.84 -11.89 -39.30
C GLU A 44 4.47 -12.15 -38.66
N VAL A 45 4.15 -13.42 -38.48
CA VAL A 45 2.88 -13.84 -37.88
C VAL A 45 3.10 -14.63 -36.60
N SER A 46 2.13 -14.59 -35.71
CA SER A 46 2.06 -15.40 -34.49
C SER A 46 0.68 -16.01 -34.36
N GLN A 47 0.59 -17.18 -33.76
CA GLN A 47 -0.67 -17.85 -33.55
C GLN A 47 -1.43 -17.25 -32.33
N ILE A 48 -2.72 -17.02 -32.48
CA ILE A 48 -3.62 -16.61 -31.40
C ILE A 48 -3.87 -17.82 -30.52
N THR A 49 -3.63 -17.65 -29.22
CA THR A 49 -3.87 -18.70 -28.25
C THR A 49 -5.01 -18.28 -27.31
N ARG A 50 -5.62 -19.22 -26.62
CA ARG A 50 -6.63 -18.94 -25.59
C ARG A 50 -6.07 -19.21 -24.21
N GLY A 51 -6.39 -18.32 -23.27
CA GLY A 51 -5.91 -18.52 -21.92
C GLY A 51 -6.56 -17.59 -20.89
N PRO A 52 -6.39 -17.92 -19.61
CA PRO A 52 -6.93 -17.11 -18.54
C PRO A 52 -6.14 -15.81 -18.38
N VAL A 53 -6.86 -14.71 -18.38
CA VAL A 53 -6.36 -13.36 -18.08
C VAL A 53 -7.24 -12.74 -17.01
N GLU A 54 -6.62 -12.01 -16.13
CA GLU A 54 -7.28 -11.21 -15.14
C GLU A 54 -6.92 -9.75 -15.39
N PRO A 55 -7.88 -8.88 -15.67
CA PRO A 55 -7.62 -7.45 -15.81
C PRO A 55 -7.02 -6.89 -14.53
N MET A 56 -5.95 -6.09 -14.65
CA MET A 56 -5.25 -5.53 -13.50
C MET A 56 -5.19 -4.01 -13.62
N VAL A 57 -5.36 -3.33 -12.49
CA VAL A 57 -5.16 -1.88 -12.35
C VAL A 57 -4.00 -1.63 -11.39
N LYS A 58 -3.20 -0.63 -11.66
CA LYS A 58 -2.11 -0.20 -10.79
C LYS A 58 -2.55 1.02 -9.99
N LEU A 59 -2.53 0.89 -8.68
CA LEU A 59 -2.82 1.99 -7.75
C LEU A 59 -1.58 2.32 -6.94
N VAL A 60 -1.48 3.58 -6.55
CA VAL A 60 -0.40 4.07 -5.69
C VAL A 60 -0.84 3.96 -4.25
N GLY A 61 -0.03 3.29 -3.44
CA GLY A 61 -0.17 3.19 -2.00
C GLY A 61 1.10 3.64 -1.29
N SER A 62 1.12 3.51 0.02
CA SER A 62 2.26 3.86 0.88
C SER A 62 2.63 2.69 1.77
N ILE A 63 3.92 2.54 2.04
CA ILE A 63 4.42 1.64 3.05
C ILE A 63 4.11 2.22 4.42
N SER A 64 3.61 1.41 5.35
CA SER A 64 3.36 1.78 6.74
C SER A 64 3.86 0.70 7.70
N TYR A 65 4.09 1.08 8.95
CA TYR A 65 4.36 0.11 10.01
C TYR A 65 3.05 -0.28 10.66
N THR A 66 2.84 -1.57 10.85
CA THR A 66 1.60 -2.12 11.45
C THR A 66 1.37 -1.61 12.86
N ARG A 67 2.46 -1.36 13.62
CA ARG A 67 2.37 -0.91 15.00
C ARG A 67 3.26 0.32 15.24
N VAL A 68 2.61 1.43 15.58
CA VAL A 68 3.26 2.68 15.97
C VAL A 68 2.69 3.12 17.32
N SER A 69 3.56 3.43 18.27
CA SER A 69 3.16 3.92 19.59
C SER A 69 3.73 5.30 19.84
N ARG A 70 2.88 6.23 20.28
CA ARG A 70 3.27 7.51 20.84
C ARG A 70 3.46 7.30 22.35
N VAL A 71 4.72 7.17 22.76
CA VAL A 71 5.09 6.99 24.16
C VAL A 71 4.90 8.30 24.89
N ALA A 72 4.16 8.27 26.01
CA ALA A 72 3.84 9.44 26.80
C ALA A 72 4.24 9.25 28.27
N ALA A 73 4.44 10.35 28.99
CA ALA A 73 4.74 10.35 30.40
C ALA A 73 3.50 9.98 31.23
N GLU A 74 3.65 9.06 32.20
CA GLU A 74 2.60 8.70 33.15
C GLU A 74 2.63 9.56 34.40
N VAL A 75 3.73 10.26 34.65
CA VAL A 75 3.92 11.24 35.75
C VAL A 75 4.54 12.52 35.23
N ALA A 76 4.18 13.64 35.83
CA ALA A 76 4.76 14.93 35.46
C ALA A 76 6.16 15.11 36.05
N GLY A 77 7.04 15.81 35.35
CA GLY A 77 8.38 16.15 35.83
C GLY A 77 9.27 16.75 34.79
N ILE A 78 10.46 17.19 35.23
CA ILE A 78 11.50 17.70 34.32
C ILE A 78 12.28 16.53 33.74
N VAL A 79 12.52 16.57 32.44
CA VAL A 79 13.37 15.60 31.73
C VAL A 79 14.80 15.73 32.21
N LYS A 80 15.30 14.71 32.91
CA LYS A 80 16.67 14.66 33.43
C LYS A 80 17.64 14.17 32.37
N THR A 81 17.27 13.09 31.68
CA THR A 81 18.16 12.44 30.68
C THR A 81 17.32 11.79 29.60
N ILE A 82 17.78 11.90 28.34
CA ILE A 82 17.25 11.20 27.17
C ILE A 82 18.27 10.15 26.73
N HIS A 83 17.81 8.90 26.54
CA HIS A 83 18.68 7.74 26.26
C HIS A 83 18.56 7.25 24.81
N PHE A 84 17.97 8.02 23.91
CA PHE A 84 17.78 7.68 22.51
C PHE A 84 17.97 8.88 21.60
N THR A 85 18.11 8.61 20.31
CA THR A 85 18.07 9.61 19.23
C THR A 85 17.02 9.21 18.20
N ALA A 86 16.49 10.18 17.46
CA ALA A 86 15.64 9.87 16.31
C ALA A 86 16.41 9.00 15.31
N GLY A 87 15.74 7.97 14.76
CA GLY A 87 16.36 6.98 13.89
C GLY A 87 17.10 5.83 14.59
N SER A 88 17.29 5.87 15.93
CA SER A 88 17.92 4.77 16.67
C SER A 88 16.96 3.60 16.92
N ARG A 89 17.52 2.40 17.07
CA ARG A 89 16.78 1.21 17.48
C ARG A 89 16.76 1.09 19.00
N VAL A 90 15.62 0.66 19.51
CA VAL A 90 15.40 0.40 20.94
C VAL A 90 14.85 -1.01 21.16
N LYS A 91 15.12 -1.57 22.35
CA LYS A 91 14.59 -2.85 22.79
C LYS A 91 13.39 -2.61 23.71
N ILE A 92 12.47 -3.58 23.78
CA ILE A 92 11.38 -3.56 24.76
C ILE A 92 11.93 -3.37 26.18
N GLY A 93 11.31 -2.48 26.97
CA GLY A 93 11.74 -2.15 28.34
C GLY A 93 12.98 -1.26 28.43
N GLN A 94 13.65 -0.92 27.32
CA GLN A 94 14.78 0.01 27.32
C GLN A 94 14.31 1.39 27.76
N ALA A 95 15.04 2.01 28.71
CA ALA A 95 14.77 3.38 29.12
C ALA A 95 14.92 4.34 27.94
N LEU A 96 13.89 5.14 27.71
CA LEU A 96 13.88 6.24 26.75
C LEU A 96 14.19 7.57 27.43
N VAL A 97 13.46 7.89 28.49
CA VAL A 97 13.63 9.13 29.24
C VAL A 97 13.61 8.82 30.74
N THR A 98 14.43 9.54 31.46
CA THR A 98 14.39 9.58 32.92
C THR A 98 13.99 11.00 33.34
N LEU A 99 12.89 11.11 34.10
CA LEU A 99 12.47 12.35 34.71
C LEU A 99 13.21 12.56 36.05
N ARG A 100 13.26 13.80 36.51
CA ARG A 100 13.81 14.15 37.83
C ARG A 100 12.89 13.61 38.94
N SER A 101 13.44 12.86 39.87
CA SER A 101 12.70 12.16 40.96
C SER A 101 12.97 12.73 42.36
N ASP A 102 13.83 13.72 42.51
CA ASP A 102 14.32 14.21 43.84
C ASP A 102 13.19 14.53 44.82
N LEU A 103 12.15 15.24 44.32
CA LEU A 103 10.99 15.60 45.16
C LEU A 103 10.12 14.38 45.51
N LEU A 104 9.97 13.45 44.57
CA LEU A 104 9.22 12.22 44.79
C LEU A 104 9.94 11.30 45.78
N GLU A 105 11.26 11.25 45.74
CA GLU A 105 12.10 10.49 46.68
C GLU A 105 12.03 11.06 48.09
N ALA A 106 12.12 12.39 48.24
CA ALA A 106 11.92 13.06 49.54
C ALA A 106 10.54 12.77 50.11
N ARG A 107 9.48 12.84 49.29
CA ARG A 107 8.12 12.50 49.71
C ARG A 107 7.98 11.03 50.12
N LEU A 108 8.59 10.12 49.36
CA LEU A 108 8.61 8.69 49.67
C LEU A 108 9.25 8.43 51.05
N ALA A 109 10.36 9.12 51.36
CA ALA A 109 11.03 8.97 52.65
C ALA A 109 10.07 9.34 53.83
N GLY A 110 9.32 10.44 53.68
CA GLY A 110 8.31 10.84 54.70
C GLY A 110 7.17 9.81 54.83
N VAL A 111 6.62 9.36 53.71
CA VAL A 111 5.55 8.32 53.70
C VAL A 111 6.04 7.01 54.31
N ARG A 112 7.27 6.62 54.04
CA ARG A 112 7.91 5.41 54.61
C ARG A 112 8.05 5.51 56.12
N ALA A 113 8.43 6.69 56.63
CA ALA A 113 8.54 6.94 58.07
C ALA A 113 7.17 6.80 58.75
N ASN A 114 6.12 7.41 58.17
CA ASN A 114 4.74 7.33 58.71
C ASN A 114 4.21 5.87 58.71
N TYR A 115 4.50 5.12 57.66
CA TYR A 115 4.14 3.69 57.59
C TYR A 115 4.84 2.89 58.70
N ARG A 116 6.14 3.10 58.93
CA ARG A 116 6.89 2.43 60.01
C ARG A 116 6.36 2.81 61.38
N GLN A 117 6.04 4.08 61.62
CA GLN A 117 5.42 4.51 62.85
C GLN A 117 4.12 3.74 63.11
N SER A 118 3.25 3.64 62.15
CA SER A 118 1.98 2.92 62.27
C SER A 118 2.17 1.42 62.57
N GLN A 119 3.24 0.81 62.05
CA GLN A 119 3.60 -0.59 62.36
C GLN A 119 3.97 -0.75 63.85
N PHE A 120 4.76 0.18 64.39
CA PHE A 120 5.11 0.14 65.81
C PHE A 120 3.89 0.41 66.72
N GLU A 121 2.98 1.29 66.30
CA GLU A 121 1.73 1.53 67.02
C GLU A 121 0.83 0.29 67.04
N LEU A 122 0.76 -0.45 65.91
CA LEU A 122 0.06 -1.72 65.84
C LEU A 122 0.73 -2.79 66.72
N GLU A 123 2.05 -2.93 66.69
CA GLU A 123 2.78 -3.87 67.51
C GLU A 123 2.54 -3.62 68.98
N ARG A 124 2.56 -2.35 69.42
CA ARG A 124 2.21 -1.93 70.79
C ARG A 124 0.78 -2.33 71.12
N ALA A 125 -0.21 -2.01 70.27
CA ALA A 125 -1.62 -2.33 70.52
C ALA A 125 -1.86 -3.84 70.56
N ASP A 126 -1.17 -4.65 69.74
CA ASP A 126 -1.24 -6.11 69.81
C ASP A 126 -0.68 -6.66 71.12
N LYS A 127 0.48 -6.15 71.60
CA LYS A 127 1.03 -6.52 72.95
C LYS A 127 0.11 -6.15 74.04
N ASP A 128 -0.53 -4.96 74.03
CA ASP A 128 -1.49 -4.54 75.02
C ASP A 128 -2.74 -5.45 75.00
N LEU A 129 -3.28 -5.79 73.78
CA LEU A 129 -4.42 -6.70 73.72
C LEU A 129 -4.10 -8.09 74.25
N GLN A 130 -2.89 -8.61 74.00
CA GLN A 130 -2.45 -9.91 74.53
C GLN A 130 -2.50 -9.91 76.12
N ARG A 131 -2.02 -8.83 76.78
CA ARG A 131 -2.08 -8.69 78.18
C ARG A 131 -3.52 -8.61 78.71
N ILE A 132 -4.36 -7.79 78.09
CA ILE A 132 -5.77 -7.60 78.39
C ILE A 132 -6.55 -8.90 78.18
N LYS A 133 -6.23 -9.66 77.14
CA LYS A 133 -6.86 -11.00 76.91
C LYS A 133 -6.58 -12.02 77.99
N ALA A 134 -5.38 -12.02 78.59
CA ALA A 134 -5.07 -12.85 79.75
C ALA A 134 -5.87 -12.45 80.99
N LEU A 135 -5.94 -11.13 81.33
CA LEU A 135 -6.73 -10.62 82.47
C LEU A 135 -8.25 -10.84 82.33
N TYR A 136 -8.77 -10.82 81.09
CA TYR A 136 -10.18 -11.10 80.77
C TYR A 136 -10.48 -12.61 81.01
N ALA A 137 -9.59 -13.49 80.59
CA ALA A 137 -9.70 -14.92 80.83
C ALA A 137 -9.76 -15.25 82.32
N ASP A 138 -9.00 -14.49 83.13
CA ASP A 138 -8.99 -14.62 84.63
C ASP A 138 -10.16 -13.86 85.28
N LYS A 139 -11.15 -13.31 84.51
CA LYS A 139 -12.28 -12.51 84.95
C LYS A 139 -11.89 -11.29 85.76
N SER A 140 -10.70 -10.76 85.62
CA SER A 140 -10.16 -9.62 86.34
C SER A 140 -10.52 -8.25 85.74
N ILE A 141 -11.14 -8.24 84.53
CA ILE A 141 -11.55 -7.03 83.77
C ILE A 141 -12.95 -7.20 83.18
N SER A 142 -13.58 -6.10 82.79
CA SER A 142 -14.86 -6.08 82.11
C SER A 142 -14.70 -6.45 80.58
N GLU A 143 -15.77 -6.97 80.03
CA GLU A 143 -15.87 -7.25 78.56
C GLU A 143 -15.70 -5.94 77.76
N SER A 144 -16.27 -4.84 78.18
CA SER A 144 -16.13 -3.52 77.59
C SER A 144 -14.67 -3.08 77.45
N LEU A 145 -13.80 -3.35 78.45
CA LEU A 145 -12.38 -3.03 78.35
C LEU A 145 -11.63 -3.95 77.37
N TYR A 146 -12.01 -5.24 77.32
CA TYR A 146 -11.47 -6.18 76.32
C TYR A 146 -11.84 -5.72 74.91
N ASP A 147 -13.12 -5.39 74.66
CA ASP A 147 -13.61 -4.95 73.37
C ASP A 147 -12.94 -3.66 72.89
N GLU A 148 -12.70 -2.71 73.80
CA GLU A 148 -11.98 -1.46 73.48
C GLU A 148 -10.59 -1.78 72.88
N HIS A 149 -9.81 -2.64 73.56
CA HIS A 149 -8.49 -3.01 73.10
C HIS A 149 -8.54 -3.85 71.80
N TYR A 150 -9.51 -4.77 71.64
CA TYR A 150 -9.74 -5.56 70.48
C TYR A 150 -10.01 -4.70 69.25
N TYR A 151 -10.99 -3.78 69.37
CA TYR A 151 -11.31 -2.89 68.25
C TYR A 151 -10.19 -1.86 67.94
N ARG A 152 -9.41 -1.47 68.94
CA ARG A 152 -8.22 -0.63 68.77
C ARG A 152 -7.20 -1.33 67.90
N VAL A 153 -6.93 -2.57 68.11
CA VAL A 153 -6.03 -3.39 67.24
C VAL A 153 -6.59 -3.48 65.81
N LEU A 154 -7.90 -3.73 65.67
CA LEU A 154 -8.52 -3.80 64.35
C LEU A 154 -8.40 -2.46 63.60
N ALA A 155 -8.64 -1.34 64.30
CA ALA A 155 -8.50 0.00 63.71
C ALA A 155 -7.04 0.25 63.27
N GLN A 156 -6.06 -0.11 64.12
CA GLN A 156 -4.65 0.09 63.81
C GLN A 156 -4.19 -0.81 62.67
N LYS A 157 -4.67 -2.06 62.56
CA LYS A 157 -4.45 -2.91 61.38
C LYS A 157 -4.93 -2.24 60.09
N LYS A 158 -6.12 -1.66 60.09
CA LYS A 158 -6.64 -0.93 58.91
C LYS A 158 -5.80 0.30 58.58
N ARG A 159 -5.30 1.02 59.59
CA ARG A 159 -4.40 2.17 59.40
C ARG A 159 -3.07 1.76 58.71
N VAL A 160 -2.46 0.67 59.16
CA VAL A 160 -1.23 0.11 58.52
C VAL A 160 -1.48 -0.23 57.07
N ILE A 161 -2.61 -0.88 56.73
CA ILE A 161 -2.98 -1.20 55.35
C ILE A 161 -3.14 0.07 54.50
N SER A 162 -3.81 1.08 55.02
CA SER A 162 -4.00 2.36 54.32
C SER A 162 -2.67 3.06 54.02
N LEU A 163 -1.77 3.16 55.03
CA LEU A 163 -0.45 3.80 54.87
C LEU A 163 0.46 2.97 53.95
N LYS A 164 0.32 1.64 53.92
CA LYS A 164 1.02 0.75 52.97
C LYS A 164 0.59 1.08 51.55
N ALA A 165 -0.70 1.23 51.29
CA ALA A 165 -1.19 1.60 49.94
C ALA A 165 -0.65 2.96 49.49
N ILE A 166 -0.56 3.95 50.39
CA ILE A 166 0.04 5.24 50.06
C ILE A 166 1.54 5.10 49.73
N LEU A 167 2.27 4.27 50.49
CA LEU A 167 3.68 3.98 50.26
C LEU A 167 3.88 3.35 48.86
N ASP A 168 3.07 2.34 48.53
CA ASP A 168 3.16 1.64 47.26
C ASP A 168 2.85 2.58 46.09
N TYR A 169 1.88 3.48 46.25
CA TYR A 169 1.58 4.49 45.23
C TYR A 169 2.77 5.44 44.99
N GLN A 170 3.45 5.92 46.04
CA GLN A 170 4.61 6.79 45.89
C GLN A 170 5.79 6.06 45.23
N GLN A 171 5.98 4.77 45.53
CA GLN A 171 6.99 3.94 44.87
C GLN A 171 6.69 3.77 43.38
N LEU A 172 5.42 3.53 43.04
CA LEU A 172 4.99 3.41 41.65
C LEU A 172 5.20 4.73 40.89
N GLN A 173 4.90 5.89 41.49
CA GLN A 173 5.18 7.19 40.86
C GLN A 173 6.66 7.35 40.51
N ILE A 174 7.57 6.94 41.43
CA ILE A 174 9.02 6.98 41.14
C ILE A 174 9.39 6.01 40.01
N GLN A 175 8.85 4.79 39.99
CA GLN A 175 9.09 3.88 38.91
C GLN A 175 8.65 4.44 37.55
N LYS A 176 7.53 5.18 37.53
CA LYS A 176 7.00 5.80 36.31
C LYS A 176 7.79 7.04 35.84
N THR A 177 8.74 7.55 36.66
CA THR A 177 9.70 8.58 36.19
C THR A 177 10.67 8.04 35.15
N GLN A 178 10.88 6.73 35.09
CA GLN A 178 11.61 6.06 34.02
C GLN A 178 10.64 5.60 32.96
N ILE A 179 10.66 6.30 31.82
CA ILE A 179 9.78 6.02 30.68
C ILE A 179 10.49 5.07 29.74
N ASN A 180 9.90 3.90 29.50
CA ASN A 180 10.52 2.81 28.77
C ASN A 180 9.82 2.55 27.42
N ALA A 181 10.55 1.95 26.48
CA ALA A 181 10.00 1.52 25.20
C ALA A 181 8.97 0.38 25.39
N PRO A 182 7.75 0.49 24.84
CA PRO A 182 6.70 -0.50 25.00
C PRO A 182 6.96 -1.79 24.19
N PHE A 183 7.77 -1.70 23.14
CA PHE A 183 8.23 -2.81 22.32
C PHE A 183 9.55 -2.45 21.63
N SER A 184 10.22 -3.45 21.07
CA SER A 184 11.44 -3.24 20.28
C SER A 184 11.10 -2.68 18.92
N GLY A 185 11.84 -1.66 18.46
CA GLY A 185 11.57 -1.00 17.17
C GLY A 185 12.48 0.17 16.89
N LEU A 186 12.03 1.05 16.00
CA LEU A 186 12.74 2.24 15.55
C LEU A 186 12.10 3.49 16.14
N ILE A 187 12.90 4.43 16.61
CA ILE A 187 12.43 5.76 17.01
C ILE A 187 12.16 6.60 15.77
N GLN A 188 10.90 6.88 15.49
CA GLN A 188 10.52 7.76 14.37
C GLN A 188 10.70 9.24 14.70
N ALA A 189 10.36 9.63 15.94
CA ALA A 189 10.44 11.02 16.36
C ALA A 189 10.83 11.13 17.85
N LYS A 190 11.62 12.13 18.17
CA LYS A 190 11.85 12.64 19.52
C LYS A 190 10.96 13.86 19.73
N LEU A 191 10.14 13.88 20.78
CA LEU A 191 9.11 14.88 21.00
C LEU A 191 9.35 15.70 22.28
N THR A 192 10.48 15.51 22.96
CA THR A 192 10.86 16.26 24.16
C THR A 192 12.36 16.46 24.21
N GLU A 193 12.80 17.49 24.95
CA GLU A 193 14.20 17.83 25.14
C GLU A 193 14.63 17.74 26.60
N GLN A 194 15.94 17.58 26.84
CA GLN A 194 16.49 17.58 28.20
C GLN A 194 16.28 18.94 28.86
N GLY A 195 15.81 18.94 30.12
CA GLY A 195 15.47 20.13 30.86
C GLY A 195 14.04 20.62 30.66
N GLU A 196 13.31 20.08 29.72
CA GLU A 196 11.90 20.40 29.46
C GLU A 196 11.00 19.83 30.57
N TRP A 197 9.92 20.55 30.87
CA TRP A 197 8.84 20.06 31.73
C TRP A 197 7.85 19.25 30.91
N VAL A 198 7.51 18.05 31.37
CA VAL A 198 6.52 17.18 30.73
C VAL A 198 5.39 16.94 31.71
N ASP A 199 4.15 17.14 31.27
CA ASP A 199 2.93 16.82 32.00
C ASP A 199 2.51 15.36 31.79
N ILE A 200 1.54 14.91 32.62
CA ILE A 200 0.91 13.60 32.46
C ILE A 200 0.24 13.54 31.07
N GLY A 201 0.56 12.51 30.27
CA GLY A 201 0.11 12.39 28.88
C GLY A 201 0.98 13.12 27.87
N GLY A 202 1.99 13.90 28.32
CA GLY A 202 2.96 14.55 27.44
C GLY A 202 3.75 13.56 26.62
N GLN A 203 3.83 13.79 25.30
CA GLN A 203 4.46 12.87 24.35
C GLN A 203 5.99 12.95 24.43
N ILE A 204 6.65 11.82 24.50
CA ILE A 204 8.11 11.68 24.63
C ILE A 204 8.76 11.29 23.32
N ALA A 205 8.23 10.24 22.67
CA ALA A 205 8.78 9.67 21.46
C ALA A 205 7.70 8.94 20.66
N VAL A 206 7.94 8.78 19.37
CA VAL A 206 7.18 7.86 18.51
C VAL A 206 8.06 6.64 18.23
N VAL A 207 7.60 5.46 18.65
CA VAL A 207 8.26 4.18 18.44
C VAL A 207 7.46 3.37 17.44
N ALA A 208 8.10 2.86 16.39
CA ALA A 208 7.48 2.02 15.37
C ALA A 208 8.11 0.62 15.37
N ASP A 209 7.28 -0.41 15.21
CA ASP A 209 7.75 -1.78 15.01
C ASP A 209 8.08 -1.99 13.54
N ASP A 210 9.37 -2.01 13.23
CA ASP A 210 9.88 -2.12 11.86
C ASP A 210 9.98 -3.57 11.35
N LYS A 211 9.49 -4.54 12.10
CA LYS A 211 9.46 -5.95 11.68
C LYS A 211 8.22 -6.27 10.85
N ASP A 212 7.08 -5.67 11.21
CA ASP A 212 5.82 -5.88 10.54
C ASP A 212 5.47 -4.65 9.70
N ILE A 213 5.58 -4.82 8.38
CA ILE A 213 5.35 -3.78 7.39
C ILE A 213 4.09 -4.13 6.59
N GLU A 214 3.26 -3.14 6.38
CA GLU A 214 2.07 -3.25 5.53
C GLU A 214 2.07 -2.18 4.45
N VAL A 215 1.30 -2.42 3.40
CA VAL A 215 1.00 -1.43 2.36
C VAL A 215 -0.43 -0.96 2.57
N GLU A 216 -0.60 0.33 2.64
CA GLU A 216 -1.91 0.98 2.62
C GLU A 216 -2.16 1.55 1.25
N VAL A 217 -3.28 1.19 0.63
CA VAL A 217 -3.68 1.69 -0.68
C VAL A 217 -5.16 2.01 -0.70
N ASP A 218 -5.50 3.17 -1.23
CA ASP A 218 -6.88 3.61 -1.36
C ASP A 218 -7.49 3.08 -2.66
N VAL A 219 -8.50 2.24 -2.51
CA VAL A 219 -9.09 1.43 -3.57
C VAL A 219 -10.53 1.86 -3.83
N PRO A 220 -10.92 2.16 -5.07
CA PRO A 220 -12.32 2.40 -5.43
C PRO A 220 -13.23 1.23 -5.05
N GLY A 221 -14.41 1.53 -4.53
CA GLY A 221 -15.31 0.52 -3.94
C GLY A 221 -15.67 -0.65 -4.87
N HIS A 222 -15.79 -0.40 -6.19
CA HIS A 222 -16.11 -1.45 -7.16
C HIS A 222 -15.01 -2.52 -7.31
N LEU A 223 -13.75 -2.20 -6.96
CA LEU A 223 -12.62 -3.14 -7.02
C LEU A 223 -12.56 -4.07 -5.81
N LEU A 224 -13.20 -3.71 -4.69
CA LEU A 224 -13.20 -4.53 -3.47
C LEU A 224 -13.84 -5.91 -3.69
N ASN A 225 -14.78 -6.03 -4.65
CA ASN A 225 -15.44 -7.29 -4.99
C ASN A 225 -14.47 -8.37 -5.51
N PHE A 226 -13.27 -7.97 -5.95
CA PHE A 226 -12.24 -8.88 -6.45
C PHE A 226 -11.18 -9.22 -5.41
N LEU A 227 -11.30 -8.68 -4.18
CA LEU A 227 -10.37 -8.90 -3.07
C LEU A 227 -10.97 -9.86 -2.05
N TYR A 228 -10.20 -10.86 -1.63
CA TYR A 228 -10.58 -11.78 -0.57
C TYR A 228 -9.37 -12.08 0.32
N PRO A 229 -9.57 -12.36 1.62
CA PRO A 229 -8.48 -12.61 2.55
C PRO A 229 -7.53 -13.72 2.06
N GLY A 230 -6.23 -13.46 2.18
CA GLY A 230 -5.18 -14.38 1.72
C GLY A 230 -4.85 -14.27 0.22
N ARG A 231 -5.52 -13.40 -0.54
CA ARG A 231 -5.18 -13.18 -1.94
C ARG A 231 -3.79 -12.56 -2.07
N GLN A 232 -2.95 -13.16 -2.91
CA GLN A 232 -1.64 -12.61 -3.26
C GLN A 232 -1.78 -11.42 -4.21
N ILE A 233 -1.07 -10.34 -3.88
CA ILE A 233 -1.07 -9.09 -4.62
C ILE A 233 0.37 -8.66 -4.83
N SER A 234 0.72 -8.33 -6.08
CA SER A 234 2.04 -7.82 -6.41
C SER A 234 2.16 -6.34 -6.05
N VAL A 235 3.23 -6.02 -5.36
CA VAL A 235 3.58 -4.65 -4.95
C VAL A 235 4.98 -4.33 -5.43
N ARG A 236 5.17 -3.20 -6.07
CA ARG A 236 6.49 -2.69 -6.45
C ARG A 236 6.83 -1.47 -5.61
N SER A 237 7.97 -1.50 -4.91
CA SER A 237 8.49 -0.38 -4.12
C SER A 237 10.02 -0.35 -4.18
N GLY A 238 10.63 0.83 -4.22
CA GLY A 238 12.09 0.97 -4.31
C GLY A 238 12.74 0.26 -5.49
N GLY A 239 12.00 0.09 -6.62
CA GLY A 239 12.49 -0.61 -7.81
C GLY A 239 12.44 -2.14 -7.75
N LYS A 240 12.00 -2.73 -6.63
CA LYS A 240 11.87 -4.18 -6.43
C LYS A 240 10.39 -4.60 -6.39
N ASP A 241 10.14 -5.83 -6.79
CA ASP A 241 8.81 -6.46 -6.70
C ASP A 241 8.72 -7.31 -5.43
N TYR A 242 7.62 -7.15 -4.72
CA TYR A 242 7.29 -7.86 -3.49
C TYR A 242 5.94 -8.56 -3.64
N THR A 243 5.79 -9.68 -2.96
CA THR A 243 4.49 -10.35 -2.79
C THR A 243 3.88 -9.90 -1.47
N SER A 244 2.63 -9.50 -1.54
CA SER A 244 1.82 -9.16 -0.37
C SER A 244 0.57 -10.01 -0.31
N LEU A 245 -0.02 -10.11 0.87
CA LEU A 245 -1.29 -10.77 1.10
C LEU A 245 -2.33 -9.72 1.46
N PHE A 246 -3.49 -9.78 0.80
CA PHE A 246 -4.64 -8.99 1.23
C PHE A 246 -5.12 -9.48 2.60
N VAL A 247 -5.18 -8.58 3.57
CA VAL A 247 -5.64 -8.88 4.93
C VAL A 247 -7.10 -8.48 5.08
N HIS A 248 -7.39 -7.20 4.95
CA HIS A 248 -8.72 -6.61 5.04
C HIS A 248 -8.72 -5.19 4.44
N PHE A 249 -9.88 -4.63 4.31
CA PHE A 249 -10.06 -3.19 4.07
C PHE A 249 -10.76 -2.55 5.27
N ILE A 250 -10.54 -1.25 5.45
CA ILE A 250 -11.24 -0.47 6.48
C ILE A 250 -12.66 -0.21 5.97
N PRO A 251 -13.74 -0.66 6.68
CA PRO A 251 -15.12 -0.53 6.21
C PRO A 251 -15.68 0.89 6.40
N GLN A 252 -14.82 1.87 6.23
CA GLN A 252 -15.14 3.30 6.23
C GLN A 252 -14.46 3.92 5.02
N GLY A 253 -15.27 4.30 4.03
CA GLY A 253 -14.76 4.95 2.83
C GLY A 253 -14.64 6.45 2.98
N ASP A 254 -13.69 7.02 2.28
CA ASP A 254 -13.61 8.45 2.08
C ASP A 254 -14.71 8.90 1.11
N VAL A 255 -15.56 9.81 1.55
CA VAL A 255 -16.72 10.28 0.78
C VAL A 255 -16.30 11.16 -0.41
N ALA A 256 -15.18 11.87 -0.29
CA ALA A 256 -14.69 12.77 -1.34
C ALA A 256 -14.08 11.98 -2.51
N THR A 257 -13.29 10.96 -2.21
CA THR A 257 -12.59 10.14 -3.20
C THR A 257 -13.36 8.87 -3.60
N ARG A 258 -14.36 8.46 -2.79
CA ARG A 258 -15.09 7.19 -2.95
C ARG A 258 -14.20 5.96 -2.91
N THR A 259 -13.12 6.04 -2.13
CA THR A 259 -12.16 4.96 -1.93
C THR A 259 -12.21 4.38 -0.52
N PHE A 260 -11.71 3.16 -0.38
CA PHE A 260 -11.57 2.45 0.88
C PHE A 260 -10.11 2.09 1.07
N THR A 261 -9.57 2.29 2.26
CA THR A 261 -8.19 1.93 2.56
C THR A 261 -8.06 0.41 2.70
N VAL A 262 -7.30 -0.18 1.81
CA VAL A 262 -6.96 -1.61 1.78
C VAL A 262 -5.60 -1.81 2.43
N LYS A 263 -5.50 -2.81 3.31
CA LYS A 263 -4.27 -3.20 4.00
C LYS A 263 -3.74 -4.52 3.45
N LEU A 264 -2.48 -4.48 2.99
CA LEU A 264 -1.77 -5.60 2.43
C LEU A 264 -0.56 -5.91 3.31
N LYS A 265 -0.45 -7.11 3.82
CA LYS A 265 0.71 -7.56 4.59
C LYS A 265 1.82 -7.99 3.64
N LEU A 266 3.01 -7.44 3.79
CA LEU A 266 4.19 -7.85 3.04
C LEU A 266 4.82 -9.09 3.68
N GLU A 267 5.12 -10.10 2.87
CA GLU A 267 5.82 -11.31 3.35
C GLU A 267 7.31 -11.04 3.61
N GLN A 268 7.89 -10.13 2.87
CA GLN A 268 9.29 -9.69 3.00
C GLN A 268 9.36 -8.18 2.74
N GLY A 269 10.22 -7.46 3.46
CA GLY A 269 10.29 -6.00 3.28
C GLY A 269 11.26 -5.30 4.23
N LYS A 270 12.32 -5.99 4.71
CA LYS A 270 13.28 -5.42 5.70
C LYS A 270 13.99 -4.14 5.23
N ASP A 271 14.06 -3.90 3.94
CA ASP A 271 14.66 -2.73 3.28
C ASP A 271 13.63 -1.62 2.98
N LEU A 272 12.36 -1.83 3.31
CA LEU A 272 11.32 -0.83 3.13
C LEU A 272 11.15 0.03 4.39
N ILE A 273 10.90 1.30 4.17
CA ILE A 273 10.71 2.29 5.23
C ILE A 273 9.31 2.89 5.08
N ALA A 274 8.62 3.12 6.19
CA ALA A 274 7.33 3.80 6.18
C ALA A 274 7.39 5.15 5.47
N GLY A 275 6.38 5.45 4.65
CA GLY A 275 6.34 6.62 3.78
C GLY A 275 6.87 6.37 2.36
N MET A 276 7.52 5.24 2.08
CA MET A 276 7.89 4.89 0.70
C MET A 276 6.66 4.63 -0.14
N GLN A 277 6.71 5.03 -1.40
CA GLN A 277 5.68 4.75 -2.38
C GLN A 277 5.65 3.26 -2.72
N ALA A 278 4.45 2.71 -2.82
CA ALA A 278 4.18 1.35 -3.28
C ALA A 278 3.23 1.37 -4.48
N LEU A 279 3.61 0.75 -5.58
CA LEU A 279 2.75 0.55 -6.74
C LEU A 279 2.09 -0.82 -6.61
N VAL A 280 0.80 -0.84 -6.33
CA VAL A 280 0.00 -2.04 -6.06
C VAL A 280 -0.75 -2.44 -7.31
N SER A 281 -0.59 -3.70 -7.75
CA SER A 281 -1.31 -4.25 -8.89
C SER A 281 -2.51 -5.04 -8.41
N LEU A 282 -3.71 -4.45 -8.53
CA LEU A 282 -4.98 -5.04 -8.08
C LEU A 282 -5.80 -5.58 -9.25
N PRO A 283 -6.56 -6.66 -9.07
CA PRO A 283 -7.53 -7.11 -10.06
C PRO A 283 -8.65 -6.08 -10.22
N SER A 284 -9.01 -5.82 -11.46
CA SER A 284 -10.12 -4.92 -11.82
C SER A 284 -11.28 -5.64 -12.48
N GLY A 285 -11.22 -6.97 -12.58
CA GLY A 285 -12.26 -7.82 -13.13
C GLY A 285 -12.03 -9.28 -12.78
N SER A 286 -13.01 -10.12 -13.11
CA SER A 286 -12.91 -11.57 -12.96
C SER A 286 -11.90 -12.16 -13.95
N LYS A 287 -11.39 -13.35 -13.65
CA LYS A 287 -10.61 -14.13 -14.62
C LYS A 287 -11.49 -14.48 -15.81
N LEU A 288 -11.06 -14.05 -16.99
CA LEU A 288 -11.69 -14.33 -18.27
C LEU A 288 -10.80 -15.25 -19.07
N ASN A 289 -11.40 -16.19 -19.80
CA ASN A 289 -10.69 -17.00 -20.79
C ASN A 289 -10.82 -16.32 -22.14
N SER A 290 -9.77 -15.58 -22.55
CA SER A 290 -9.79 -14.71 -23.72
C SER A 290 -8.74 -15.12 -24.73
N GLN A 291 -8.85 -14.57 -25.94
CA GLN A 291 -7.84 -14.68 -26.98
C GLN A 291 -6.61 -13.85 -26.59
N LEU A 292 -5.44 -14.47 -26.67
CA LEU A 292 -4.16 -13.89 -26.33
C LEU A 292 -3.36 -13.68 -27.60
N VAL A 293 -2.94 -12.45 -27.84
CA VAL A 293 -2.07 -12.06 -28.95
C VAL A 293 -0.80 -11.41 -28.40
N PRO A 294 0.34 -11.50 -29.10
CA PRO A 294 1.52 -10.74 -28.75
C PRO A 294 1.21 -9.23 -28.71
N ARG A 295 1.83 -8.51 -27.77
CA ARG A 295 1.60 -7.07 -27.61
C ARG A 295 1.86 -6.27 -28.87
N ASP A 296 2.88 -6.68 -29.63
CA ASP A 296 3.29 -6.03 -30.89
C ASP A 296 2.27 -6.22 -32.02
N ALA A 297 1.35 -7.19 -31.89
CA ALA A 297 0.27 -7.39 -32.87
C ALA A 297 -0.82 -6.33 -32.79
N VAL A 298 -0.97 -5.68 -31.60
CA VAL A 298 -2.02 -4.69 -31.36
C VAL A 298 -1.48 -3.30 -31.66
N ILE A 299 -2.03 -2.67 -32.68
CA ILE A 299 -1.71 -1.30 -33.08
C ILE A 299 -2.94 -0.41 -32.93
N ARG A 300 -2.75 0.91 -33.00
CA ARG A 300 -3.86 1.86 -33.03
C ARG A 300 -4.02 2.43 -34.44
N GLN A 301 -5.18 2.22 -35.04
CA GLN A 301 -5.59 2.91 -36.22
C GLN A 301 -6.88 3.68 -36.02
N PHE A 302 -6.93 4.92 -36.49
CA PHE A 302 -8.06 5.83 -36.30
C PHE A 302 -8.52 5.94 -34.81
N GLY A 303 -7.55 5.90 -33.88
CA GLY A 303 -7.82 5.99 -32.45
C GLY A 303 -8.34 4.71 -31.77
N LYS A 304 -8.63 3.64 -32.54
CA LYS A 304 -9.10 2.34 -32.04
C LYS A 304 -7.99 1.29 -32.05
N PRO A 305 -7.95 0.37 -31.07
CA PRO A 305 -7.06 -0.77 -31.11
C PRO A 305 -7.51 -1.76 -32.18
N VAL A 306 -6.59 -2.18 -33.05
CA VAL A 306 -6.83 -3.13 -34.12
C VAL A 306 -5.72 -4.18 -34.19
N VAL A 307 -6.03 -5.34 -34.73
CA VAL A 307 -5.09 -6.39 -35.11
C VAL A 307 -5.27 -6.70 -36.60
N PHE A 308 -4.21 -7.15 -37.22
CA PHE A 308 -4.28 -7.69 -38.58
C PHE A 308 -4.17 -9.20 -38.54
N LEU A 309 -5.15 -9.90 -39.12
CA LEU A 309 -5.14 -11.34 -39.31
C LEU A 309 -4.56 -11.67 -40.68
N ALA A 310 -3.77 -12.74 -40.73
CA ALA A 310 -3.31 -13.29 -42.00
C ALA A 310 -4.35 -14.34 -42.51
N VAL A 311 -5.16 -13.96 -43.48
CA VAL A 311 -6.23 -14.81 -44.06
C VAL A 311 -6.01 -14.90 -45.58
N ASP A 312 -5.88 -16.09 -46.10
CA ASP A 312 -5.73 -16.36 -47.52
C ASP A 312 -4.69 -15.48 -48.23
N GLY A 313 -3.52 -15.26 -47.61
CA GLY A 313 -2.45 -14.42 -48.14
C GLY A 313 -2.76 -12.91 -48.16
N ARG A 314 -3.77 -12.46 -47.45
CA ARG A 314 -4.16 -11.07 -47.31
C ARG A 314 -4.25 -10.68 -45.84
N ALA A 315 -4.01 -9.41 -45.54
CA ALA A 315 -4.19 -8.82 -44.23
C ALA A 315 -5.67 -8.42 -44.03
N LYS A 316 -6.34 -8.96 -43.03
CA LYS A 316 -7.69 -8.56 -42.62
C LYS A 316 -7.61 -7.75 -41.30
N MET A 317 -8.00 -6.49 -41.35
CA MET A 317 -8.06 -5.63 -40.18
C MET A 317 -9.28 -5.95 -39.33
N VAL A 318 -9.06 -6.17 -38.02
CA VAL A 318 -10.14 -6.42 -37.03
C VAL A 318 -9.97 -5.47 -35.87
N THR A 319 -11.04 -4.74 -35.55
CA THR A 319 -11.09 -3.91 -34.33
C THR A 319 -11.26 -4.83 -33.12
N VAL A 320 -10.47 -4.60 -32.09
CA VAL A 320 -10.44 -5.41 -30.89
C VAL A 320 -10.70 -4.58 -29.64
N GLN A 321 -11.29 -5.18 -28.62
CA GLN A 321 -11.35 -4.62 -27.27
C GLN A 321 -10.22 -5.24 -26.43
N ILE A 322 -9.39 -4.41 -25.80
CA ILE A 322 -8.36 -4.88 -24.90
C ILE A 322 -8.99 -5.15 -23.53
N LEU A 323 -8.93 -6.41 -23.07
CA LEU A 323 -9.44 -6.85 -21.78
C LEU A 323 -8.38 -6.79 -20.69
N GLY A 324 -7.08 -6.92 -21.04
CA GLY A 324 -5.99 -6.89 -20.08
C GLY A 324 -4.66 -7.35 -20.67
N TYR A 325 -3.64 -7.40 -19.83
CA TYR A 325 -2.28 -7.77 -20.22
C TYR A 325 -1.78 -8.94 -19.36
N LYS A 326 -1.06 -9.86 -20.00
CA LYS A 326 -0.40 -11.00 -19.34
C LYS A 326 1.05 -11.08 -19.84
N GLY A 327 1.96 -10.38 -19.16
CA GLY A 327 3.35 -10.26 -19.62
C GLY A 327 3.45 -9.59 -21.00
N LEU A 328 4.00 -10.30 -21.98
CA LEU A 328 4.11 -9.84 -23.38
C LEU A 328 2.85 -10.11 -24.23
N LEU A 329 1.82 -10.71 -23.64
CA LEU A 329 0.56 -10.99 -24.32
C LEU A 329 -0.51 -9.99 -23.91
N VAL A 330 -1.43 -9.72 -24.83
CA VAL A 330 -2.63 -8.90 -24.64
C VAL A 330 -3.83 -9.80 -24.81
N ALA A 331 -4.73 -9.75 -23.84
CA ALA A 331 -6.06 -10.37 -23.96
C ALA A 331 -6.96 -9.44 -24.76
N ILE A 332 -7.50 -9.96 -25.81
CA ILE A 332 -8.43 -9.25 -26.70
C ILE A 332 -9.77 -9.95 -26.77
N GLU A 333 -10.79 -9.16 -27.07
CA GLU A 333 -12.12 -9.65 -27.43
C GLU A 333 -12.49 -9.10 -28.80
N ALA A 334 -12.78 -10.00 -29.72
CA ALA A 334 -13.34 -9.70 -31.03
C ALA A 334 -14.14 -10.90 -31.52
N PRO A 335 -15.46 -10.72 -31.78
CA PRO A 335 -16.32 -11.82 -32.25
C PRO A 335 -15.89 -12.43 -33.59
N GLU A 336 -15.14 -11.68 -34.41
CA GLU A 336 -14.71 -12.05 -35.72
C GLU A 336 -13.41 -12.90 -35.76
N ILE A 337 -12.76 -13.09 -34.61
CA ILE A 337 -11.49 -13.80 -34.48
C ILE A 337 -11.75 -15.22 -34.01
N ALA A 338 -11.40 -16.21 -34.85
CA ALA A 338 -11.39 -17.61 -34.45
C ALA A 338 -10.10 -17.98 -33.70
N ASP A 339 -10.16 -19.01 -32.85
CA ASP A 339 -8.97 -19.54 -32.17
C ASP A 339 -8.01 -20.14 -33.21
N PHE A 340 -6.70 -20.05 -32.92
CA PHE A 340 -5.60 -20.54 -33.72
C PHE A 340 -5.38 -19.80 -35.08
N GLN A 341 -6.09 -18.72 -35.35
CA GLN A 341 -5.76 -17.85 -36.48
C GLN A 341 -4.40 -17.17 -36.26
N GLN A 342 -3.79 -16.77 -37.38
CA GLN A 342 -2.51 -16.06 -37.36
C GLN A 342 -2.73 -14.55 -37.30
N VAL A 343 -2.09 -13.91 -36.34
CA VAL A 343 -2.05 -12.45 -36.21
C VAL A 343 -0.69 -11.92 -36.62
N ILE A 344 -0.68 -10.80 -37.34
CA ILE A 344 0.55 -10.16 -37.81
C ILE A 344 1.18 -9.39 -36.65
N THR A 345 2.44 -9.70 -36.36
CA THR A 345 3.20 -9.09 -35.22
C THR A 345 4.21 -8.05 -35.70
N ARG A 346 4.74 -8.19 -36.90
CA ARG A 346 5.64 -7.22 -37.53
C ARG A 346 5.22 -6.86 -38.92
N GLY A 347 5.43 -5.61 -39.33
CA GLY A 347 4.97 -5.07 -40.59
C GLY A 347 3.52 -4.55 -40.53
N ASN A 348 2.79 -4.78 -39.42
CA ASN A 348 1.40 -4.39 -39.21
C ASN A 348 1.16 -2.87 -39.26
N GLU A 349 2.17 -2.04 -38.97
CA GLU A 349 2.06 -0.58 -39.05
C GLU A 349 2.00 -0.02 -40.47
N ARG A 350 2.45 -0.81 -41.48
CA ARG A 350 2.61 -0.39 -42.86
C ARG A 350 1.60 -1.01 -43.81
N ILE A 351 0.79 -1.96 -43.35
CA ILE A 351 -0.21 -2.65 -44.14
C ILE A 351 -1.57 -2.00 -44.01
N HIS A 352 -2.38 -2.21 -45.02
CA HIS A 352 -3.77 -1.81 -45.08
C HIS A 352 -4.69 -3.01 -45.18
N ASP A 353 -5.97 -2.80 -44.85
CA ASP A 353 -6.97 -3.86 -44.98
C ASP A 353 -7.06 -4.38 -46.42
N GLY A 354 -7.10 -5.70 -46.59
CA GLY A 354 -7.12 -6.39 -47.88
C GLY A 354 -5.79 -6.48 -48.62
N GLN A 355 -4.69 -5.92 -48.11
CA GLN A 355 -3.38 -5.92 -48.74
C GLN A 355 -2.80 -7.35 -48.85
N ALA A 356 -2.19 -7.70 -50.01
CA ALA A 356 -1.48 -8.96 -50.15
C ALA A 356 -0.24 -9.02 -49.26
N ILE A 357 -0.07 -10.12 -48.55
CA ILE A 357 1.04 -10.36 -47.60
C ILE A 357 1.73 -11.69 -47.90
N ARG A 358 2.98 -11.78 -47.47
CA ARG A 358 3.78 -13.01 -47.44
C ARG A 358 4.47 -13.14 -46.09
N PHE A 359 4.44 -14.30 -45.46
CA PHE A 359 5.03 -14.64 -44.17
C PHE A 359 5.75 -15.98 -44.24
#